data_cd3d6fdf8b31a0d49c01b2662f4479e7
#
_entry.id   cd3d6fdf8b31a0d49c01b2662f4479e7
#
_cell.length_a   1.000
_cell.length_b   1.000
_cell.length_c   1.000
_cell.angle_alpha   90.00
_cell.angle_beta   90.00
_cell.angle_gamma   90.00
#
_symmetry.space_group_name_H-M   'P 1'
#
loop_
_entity.id
_entity.type
_entity.pdbx_description
1 polymer ?
#
loop_
_entity_poly.entity_id
_entity_poly.type
_entity_poly.pdbx_seq_one_letter_code
_entity_poly.pdbx_strand_id
1 'polypeptide(L)'
;MRRGFGYVLTVLWLLLALSAQAQKFATGVVYHDVNRNGVRDAAEPGIANVLVSNQREVVRTDRQGRYKLPVHEDTILFVIKPRGWQVPLSEQNLPQFYYIHKPKGSPALRFAGVPPTGNLPESVDFALMPHRERDQFRILVFGDTQPRDLQEVGYIAHDVVRELVGVKDVTFATVLGDIVFDDLNLFEPLNRVLAQIGVPWYPVIGNHDMNFDGQQDHLADETYERVYGPPYYAFEYGRVSFIVLDDVNWQGQGYTAGLGDRQIEFVRNYLQHVPRSNLVVLLMHIPLWQLPESERKQLFDALAPFANTLSFSAHTHIQTHMFFTAEQGWRGSRPHHHVNAVTVCGSWWTGVPDPLGIPHTTMRDGTPNGYLIADFAGNRYTIRYKAARRPEDYQMHIYLPDIVPVRELANTRVLVNVFFGSEKCKVEMRVGENGEWITMTRVQEPDPAYAQMKKLEEQYTLPGRRLPGLMNSPHLWAANLPANLPRGTYLLHVRTTDMFGRTWSDRRIFSVR
;
A
#
# COMPACT_ATOMS: atom_id res chain seq x y z
N MET A 1 10.27 -6.73 92.83
CA MET A 1 10.98 -5.89 91.84
C MET A 1 10.98 -6.58 90.46
N ARG A 2 10.12 -6.21 89.55
CA ARG A 2 10.20 -6.58 88.12
C ARG A 2 9.72 -5.39 87.38
N ARG A 3 10.59 -4.74 86.61
CA ARG A 3 10.31 -3.61 85.73
C ARG A 3 9.82 -4.16 84.38
N GLY A 4 8.62 -3.81 83.98
CA GLY A 4 8.10 -4.09 82.63
C GLY A 4 8.53 -2.97 81.68
N PHE A 5 9.17 -3.34 80.58
CA PHE A 5 9.44 -2.46 79.41
C PHE A 5 8.27 -2.52 78.47
N GLY A 6 7.59 -1.38 78.27
CA GLY A 6 6.55 -1.23 77.22
C GLY A 6 7.23 -0.83 75.94
N TYR A 7 6.99 -1.59 74.84
CA TYR A 7 7.38 -1.21 73.50
C TYR A 7 6.22 -0.43 72.86
N VAL A 8 6.50 0.84 72.56
CA VAL A 8 5.58 1.65 71.71
C VAL A 8 5.91 1.32 70.29
N LEU A 9 4.97 0.64 69.57
CA LEU A 9 5.03 0.43 68.14
C LEU A 9 4.48 1.67 67.44
N THR A 10 5.35 2.49 66.85
CA THR A 10 4.96 3.59 65.97
C THR A 10 4.77 3.03 64.54
N VAL A 11 3.55 2.85 64.13
CA VAL A 11 3.21 2.45 62.75
C VAL A 11 3.26 3.70 61.84
N LEU A 12 4.33 3.79 61.05
CA LEU A 12 4.50 4.83 60.03
C LEU A 12 3.68 4.44 58.79
N TRP A 13 2.52 5.08 58.57
CA TRP A 13 1.77 4.98 57.34
C TRP A 13 2.49 5.79 56.25
N LEU A 14 3.21 5.14 55.34
CA LEU A 14 3.64 5.74 54.09
C LEU A 14 2.42 5.86 53.19
N LEU A 15 1.83 7.04 53.09
CA LEU A 15 0.89 7.42 52.06
C LEU A 15 1.68 7.54 50.74
N LEU A 16 1.70 6.49 49.94
CA LEU A 16 2.00 6.55 48.53
C LEU A 16 0.85 7.33 47.85
N ALA A 17 1.02 8.64 47.76
CA ALA A 17 0.21 9.45 46.89
C ALA A 17 0.56 9.08 45.43
N LEU A 18 -0.13 8.09 44.88
CA LEU A 18 -0.25 7.95 43.43
C LEU A 18 -0.94 9.23 42.93
N SER A 19 -0.17 10.17 42.42
CA SER A 19 -0.71 11.29 41.66
C SER A 19 -1.36 10.70 40.43
N ALA A 20 -2.64 10.41 40.51
CA ALA A 20 -3.45 10.15 39.32
C ALA A 20 -3.39 11.43 38.47
N GLN A 21 -2.52 11.44 37.48
CA GLN A 21 -2.43 12.54 36.53
C GLN A 21 -3.79 12.63 35.85
N ALA A 22 -4.52 13.72 36.07
CA ALA A 22 -5.85 13.89 35.51
C ALA A 22 -5.76 13.72 33.98
N GLN A 23 -6.57 12.80 33.44
CA GLN A 23 -6.66 12.54 31.99
C GLN A 23 -6.91 13.86 31.26
N LYS A 24 -5.98 14.27 30.40
CA LYS A 24 -6.15 15.42 29.52
C LYS A 24 -7.07 15.06 28.34
N PHE A 25 -7.86 16.02 27.91
CA PHE A 25 -8.73 15.86 26.75
C PHE A 25 -8.49 16.99 25.77
N ALA A 26 -8.41 16.63 24.48
CA ALA A 26 -8.60 17.59 23.40
C ALA A 26 -10.08 17.76 23.11
N THR A 27 -10.47 18.98 22.84
CA THR A 27 -11.79 19.35 22.36
C THR A 27 -11.64 20.13 21.07
N GLY A 28 -12.64 20.10 20.20
CA GLY A 28 -12.61 20.86 18.95
C GLY A 28 -13.92 20.71 18.19
N VAL A 29 -13.95 21.28 17.01
CA VAL A 29 -15.10 21.30 16.12
C VAL A 29 -14.66 20.81 14.73
N VAL A 30 -15.39 19.87 14.18
CA VAL A 30 -15.33 19.60 12.74
C VAL A 30 -16.32 20.55 12.08
N TYR A 31 -15.87 21.38 11.17
CA TYR A 31 -16.67 22.49 10.62
C TYR A 31 -16.65 22.51 9.09
N HIS A 32 -17.69 23.12 8.50
CA HIS A 32 -17.75 23.40 7.08
C HIS A 32 -16.97 24.69 6.79
N ASP A 33 -15.80 24.53 6.22
CA ASP A 33 -14.95 25.60 5.74
C ASP A 33 -15.54 26.18 4.44
N VAL A 34 -16.32 27.25 4.58
CA VAL A 34 -17.09 27.83 3.47
C VAL A 34 -16.19 28.65 2.55
N ASN A 35 -15.24 29.39 3.11
CA ASN A 35 -14.33 30.26 2.38
C ASN A 35 -13.01 29.59 2.00
N ARG A 36 -12.79 28.33 2.44
CA ARG A 36 -11.63 27.50 2.15
C ARG A 36 -10.29 28.08 2.62
N ASN A 37 -10.31 28.78 3.76
CA ASN A 37 -9.10 29.34 4.35
C ASN A 37 -8.41 28.43 5.37
N GLY A 38 -9.04 27.29 5.74
CA GLY A 38 -8.52 26.35 6.71
C GLY A 38 -8.60 26.82 8.18
N VAL A 39 -9.22 27.97 8.44
CA VAL A 39 -9.39 28.57 9.76
C VAL A 39 -10.87 28.70 10.05
N ARG A 40 -11.32 28.24 11.23
CA ARG A 40 -12.73 28.30 11.58
C ARG A 40 -13.17 29.73 11.87
N ASP A 41 -14.06 30.27 11.05
CA ASP A 41 -14.72 31.55 11.25
C ASP A 41 -16.00 31.41 12.08
N ALA A 42 -16.41 32.49 12.76
CA ALA A 42 -17.58 32.47 13.66
C ALA A 42 -18.90 32.08 12.96
N ALA A 43 -19.02 32.35 11.66
CA ALA A 43 -20.20 32.02 10.84
C ALA A 43 -20.19 30.59 10.27
N GLU A 44 -19.10 29.87 10.40
CA GLU A 44 -18.96 28.53 9.82
C GLU A 44 -19.59 27.45 10.71
N PRO A 45 -20.55 26.69 10.15
CA PRO A 45 -21.29 25.71 10.94
C PRO A 45 -20.46 24.46 11.23
N GLY A 46 -20.64 23.92 12.44
CA GLY A 46 -20.13 22.59 12.77
C GLY A 46 -20.88 21.49 12.03
N ILE A 47 -20.18 20.40 11.75
CA ILE A 47 -20.72 19.25 11.02
C ILE A 47 -20.96 18.10 12.00
N ALA A 48 -22.21 17.67 12.10
CA ALA A 48 -22.62 16.58 12.98
C ALA A 48 -22.26 15.20 12.38
N ASN A 49 -22.11 14.21 13.27
CA ASN A 49 -21.89 12.80 12.94
C ASN A 49 -20.59 12.48 12.17
N VAL A 50 -19.62 13.36 12.19
CA VAL A 50 -18.28 13.10 11.66
C VAL A 50 -17.46 12.32 12.68
N LEU A 51 -16.66 11.37 12.22
CA LEU A 51 -15.78 10.59 13.08
C LEU A 51 -14.44 11.31 13.29
N VAL A 52 -13.99 11.33 14.53
CA VAL A 52 -12.67 11.85 14.93
C VAL A 52 -11.98 10.80 15.79
N SER A 53 -10.68 10.62 15.62
CA SER A 53 -9.88 9.62 16.34
C SER A 53 -8.63 10.25 16.96
N ASN A 54 -8.13 9.58 18.00
CA ASN A 54 -6.82 9.79 18.61
C ASN A 54 -5.87 8.60 18.36
N GLN A 55 -6.05 7.90 17.23
CA GLN A 55 -5.35 6.66 16.88
C GLN A 55 -5.78 5.42 17.69
N ARG A 56 -6.78 5.52 18.56
CA ARG A 56 -7.33 4.39 19.33
C ARG A 56 -8.84 4.48 19.45
N GLU A 57 -9.31 5.51 20.18
CA GLU A 57 -10.73 5.81 20.29
C GLU A 57 -11.24 6.48 19.01
N VAL A 58 -12.50 6.21 18.69
CA VAL A 58 -13.23 6.85 17.60
C VAL A 58 -14.54 7.39 18.14
N VAL A 59 -14.75 8.70 18.02
CA VAL A 59 -15.95 9.38 18.50
C VAL A 59 -16.68 10.08 17.37
N ARG A 60 -17.99 10.31 17.54
CA ARG A 60 -18.80 11.11 16.62
C ARG A 60 -18.95 12.52 17.13
N THR A 61 -18.91 13.49 16.23
CA THR A 61 -19.26 14.87 16.55
C THR A 61 -20.75 15.01 16.90
N ASP A 62 -21.06 15.91 17.84
CA ASP A 62 -22.42 16.29 18.20
C ASP A 62 -23.11 17.16 17.11
N ARG A 63 -24.31 17.64 17.38
CA ARG A 63 -25.09 18.50 16.45
C ARG A 63 -24.38 19.80 16.08
N GLN A 64 -23.46 20.28 16.93
CA GLN A 64 -22.66 21.50 16.73
C GLN A 64 -21.26 21.20 16.17
N GLY A 65 -21.00 19.93 15.73
CA GLY A 65 -19.72 19.50 15.22
C GLY A 65 -18.65 19.28 16.29
N ARG A 66 -18.98 19.30 17.57
CA ARG A 66 -18.02 19.20 18.68
C ARG A 66 -17.65 17.78 18.97
N TYR A 67 -16.39 17.59 19.36
CA TYR A 67 -15.88 16.29 19.83
C TYR A 67 -15.01 16.47 21.08
N LYS A 68 -14.74 15.36 21.77
CA LYS A 68 -13.84 15.29 22.92
C LYS A 68 -13.14 13.94 22.92
N LEU A 69 -11.80 13.93 22.95
CA LEU A 69 -10.96 12.72 22.97
C LEU A 69 -9.86 12.86 24.02
N PRO A 70 -9.48 11.76 24.70
CA PRO A 70 -8.32 11.77 25.58
C PRO A 70 -7.04 11.96 24.76
N VAL A 71 -6.06 12.67 25.36
CA VAL A 71 -4.74 12.89 24.77
C VAL A 71 -3.63 12.65 25.78
N HIS A 72 -2.48 12.25 25.29
CA HIS A 72 -1.21 12.11 25.98
C HIS A 72 -0.17 13.04 25.35
N GLU A 73 1.07 13.03 25.84
CA GLU A 73 2.14 13.90 25.30
C GLU A 73 2.57 13.53 23.88
N ASP A 74 2.15 12.36 23.38
CA ASP A 74 2.39 11.89 22.02
C ASP A 74 1.07 11.32 21.46
N THR A 75 0.28 12.19 20.84
CA THR A 75 -1.04 11.82 20.31
C THR A 75 -1.29 12.54 19.00
N ILE A 76 -1.68 11.82 17.98
CA ILE A 76 -2.17 12.40 16.74
C ILE A 76 -3.71 12.32 16.73
N LEU A 77 -4.35 13.49 16.65
CA LEU A 77 -5.78 13.60 16.46
C LEU A 77 -6.06 13.75 14.97
N PHE A 78 -7.06 13.06 14.46
CA PHE A 78 -7.43 13.22 13.05
C PHE A 78 -8.93 13.04 12.82
N VAL A 79 -9.45 13.79 11.84
CA VAL A 79 -10.78 13.57 11.32
C VAL A 79 -10.76 12.43 10.31
N ILE A 80 -11.65 11.45 10.46
CA ILE A 80 -11.87 10.42 9.45
C ILE A 80 -12.72 11.05 8.36
N LYS A 81 -12.09 11.40 7.21
CA LYS A 81 -12.76 12.05 6.10
C LYS A 81 -14.04 11.30 5.74
N PRO A 82 -15.22 11.88 5.94
CA PRO A 82 -16.46 11.20 5.62
C PRO A 82 -16.81 11.30 4.14
N ARG A 83 -17.68 10.41 3.68
CA ARG A 83 -18.28 10.48 2.35
C ARG A 83 -18.93 11.84 2.10
N GLY A 84 -18.77 12.39 0.90
CA GLY A 84 -19.36 13.66 0.47
C GLY A 84 -18.61 14.90 0.92
N TRP A 85 -17.46 14.73 1.54
CA TRP A 85 -16.59 15.80 2.01
C TRP A 85 -15.15 15.58 1.54
N GLN A 86 -14.38 16.66 1.49
CA GLN A 86 -12.93 16.63 1.29
C GLN A 86 -12.25 17.41 2.41
N VAL A 87 -11.03 17.05 2.73
CA VAL A 87 -10.13 17.77 3.62
C VAL A 87 -9.29 18.77 2.83
N PRO A 88 -8.73 19.82 3.45
CA PRO A 88 -7.73 20.65 2.80
C PRO A 88 -6.55 19.83 2.27
N LEU A 89 -5.88 20.33 1.25
CA LEU A 89 -4.69 19.72 0.67
C LEU A 89 -3.50 20.67 0.80
N SER A 90 -2.31 20.10 1.02
CA SER A 90 -1.07 20.84 0.89
C SER A 90 -0.76 21.17 -0.58
N GLU A 91 0.26 22.01 -0.83
CA GLU A 91 0.79 22.27 -2.19
C GLU A 91 1.27 21.01 -2.91
N GLN A 92 1.55 19.93 -2.18
CA GLN A 92 1.97 18.64 -2.70
C GLN A 92 0.82 17.64 -2.79
N ASN A 93 -0.43 18.11 -2.75
CA ASN A 93 -1.66 17.31 -2.77
C ASN A 93 -1.78 16.29 -1.62
N LEU A 94 -1.09 16.49 -0.50
CA LEU A 94 -1.24 15.68 0.71
C LEU A 94 -2.46 16.13 1.51
N PRO A 95 -3.35 15.22 1.91
CA PRO A 95 -4.52 15.54 2.72
C PRO A 95 -4.13 16.08 4.11
N GLN A 96 -4.73 17.21 4.50
CA GLN A 96 -4.50 17.89 5.78
C GLN A 96 -5.69 17.63 6.71
N PHE A 97 -5.64 16.53 7.47
CA PHE A 97 -6.78 16.02 8.25
C PHE A 97 -6.43 15.73 9.71
N TYR A 98 -5.23 16.11 10.17
CA TYR A 98 -4.69 15.72 11.46
C TYR A 98 -4.08 16.90 12.22
N TYR A 99 -3.90 16.69 13.54
CA TYR A 99 -3.16 17.55 14.46
C TYR A 99 -2.27 16.69 15.34
N ILE A 100 -0.99 17.01 15.41
CA ILE A 100 -0.02 16.30 16.25
C ILE A 100 0.14 17.04 17.57
N HIS A 101 -0.11 16.37 18.71
CA HIS A 101 0.17 16.87 20.05
C HIS A 101 1.42 16.19 20.58
N LYS A 102 2.55 16.85 20.38
CA LYS A 102 3.87 16.43 20.85
C LYS A 102 4.58 17.64 21.48
N PRO A 103 4.19 18.01 22.73
CA PRO A 103 4.57 19.30 23.35
C PRO A 103 6.06 19.60 23.33
N LYS A 104 6.90 18.58 23.52
CA LYS A 104 8.36 18.67 23.56
C LYS A 104 9.02 18.43 22.20
N GLY A 105 8.23 18.03 21.19
CA GLY A 105 8.72 17.57 19.91
C GLY A 105 9.34 16.19 19.97
N SER A 106 9.80 15.73 18.84
CA SER A 106 10.56 14.48 18.69
C SER A 106 11.93 14.57 19.36
N PRO A 107 12.53 13.45 19.78
CA PRO A 107 13.92 13.44 20.21
C PRO A 107 14.87 13.82 19.05
N ALA A 108 16.13 14.08 19.37
CA ALA A 108 17.16 14.31 18.35
C ALA A 108 17.43 13.01 17.59
N LEU A 109 17.05 12.98 16.32
CA LEU A 109 17.24 11.87 15.38
C LEU A 109 18.07 12.33 14.19
N ARG A 110 18.60 11.38 13.41
CA ARG A 110 19.34 11.66 12.17
C ARG A 110 18.55 12.52 11.20
N PHE A 111 17.28 12.20 11.03
CA PHE A 111 16.34 13.01 10.27
C PHE A 111 15.38 13.70 11.23
N ALA A 112 15.09 14.96 10.97
CA ALA A 112 14.25 15.74 11.88
C ALA A 112 12.83 15.18 11.98
N GLY A 113 12.38 14.92 13.21
CA GLY A 113 11.00 14.58 13.51
C GLY A 113 10.12 15.81 13.69
N VAL A 114 9.00 15.63 14.40
CA VAL A 114 8.01 16.67 14.68
C VAL A 114 8.61 17.75 15.60
N PRO A 115 8.53 19.05 15.23
CA PRO A 115 8.98 20.11 16.11
C PRO A 115 8.10 20.20 17.37
N PRO A 116 8.57 20.83 18.48
CA PRO A 116 7.75 21.04 19.66
C PRO A 116 6.42 21.74 19.32
N THR A 117 5.30 21.09 19.63
CA THR A 117 3.96 21.66 19.36
C THR A 117 3.47 22.57 20.50
N GLY A 118 4.16 22.58 21.65
CA GLY A 118 3.76 23.35 22.82
C GLY A 118 2.51 22.79 23.51
N ASN A 119 1.81 23.65 24.24
CA ASN A 119 0.60 23.25 24.95
C ASN A 119 -0.53 22.92 23.99
N LEU A 120 -1.40 21.99 24.42
CA LEU A 120 -2.65 21.71 23.69
C LEU A 120 -3.46 23.00 23.55
N PRO A 121 -3.88 23.37 22.32
CA PRO A 121 -4.74 24.54 22.12
C PRO A 121 -6.12 24.35 22.76
N GLU A 122 -6.83 25.42 23.00
CA GLU A 122 -8.19 25.38 23.56
C GLU A 122 -9.17 24.59 22.67
N SER A 123 -8.96 24.67 21.36
CA SER A 123 -9.74 23.92 20.35
C SER A 123 -8.83 23.38 19.26
N VAL A 124 -8.99 22.10 18.91
CA VAL A 124 -8.36 21.47 17.75
C VAL A 124 -9.46 21.27 16.71
N ASP A 125 -9.56 22.20 15.75
CA ASP A 125 -10.64 22.23 14.78
C ASP A 125 -10.22 21.60 13.45
N PHE A 126 -11.15 20.89 12.77
CA PHE A 126 -10.91 20.26 11.48
C PHE A 126 -11.85 20.81 10.41
N ALA A 127 -11.24 21.35 9.36
CA ALA A 127 -11.93 21.88 8.19
C ALA A 127 -12.40 20.77 7.25
N LEU A 128 -13.64 20.84 6.79
CA LEU A 128 -14.16 19.99 5.72
C LEU A 128 -14.92 20.85 4.70
N MET A 129 -14.76 20.51 3.42
CA MET A 129 -15.46 21.17 2.32
C MET A 129 -16.39 20.18 1.63
N PRO A 130 -17.63 20.52 1.26
CA PRO A 130 -18.51 19.65 0.51
C PRO A 130 -17.86 19.21 -0.80
N HIS A 131 -17.92 17.92 -1.09
CA HIS A 131 -17.40 17.33 -2.30
C HIS A 131 -18.40 16.32 -2.88
N ARG A 132 -18.79 16.53 -4.14
CA ARG A 132 -19.69 15.61 -4.81
C ARG A 132 -18.94 14.35 -5.23
N GLU A 133 -19.01 13.31 -4.45
CA GLU A 133 -18.44 11.99 -4.76
C GLU A 133 -19.36 11.19 -5.67
N ARG A 134 -18.75 10.39 -6.54
CA ARG A 134 -19.44 9.38 -7.35
C ARG A 134 -19.25 8.01 -6.73
N ASP A 135 -20.25 7.14 -6.85
CA ASP A 135 -20.09 5.73 -6.46
C ASP A 135 -19.18 4.94 -7.44
N GLN A 136 -18.91 5.54 -8.61
CA GLN A 136 -17.92 5.05 -9.58
C GLN A 136 -16.73 5.98 -9.56
N PHE A 137 -15.58 5.46 -9.17
CA PHE A 137 -14.34 6.22 -9.11
C PHE A 137 -13.12 5.32 -9.32
N ARG A 138 -12.00 5.92 -9.64
CA ARG A 138 -10.73 5.28 -9.95
C ARG A 138 -9.64 5.80 -9.05
N ILE A 139 -8.75 4.91 -8.62
CA ILE A 139 -7.53 5.28 -7.91
C ILE A 139 -6.30 4.69 -8.57
N LEU A 140 -5.15 5.31 -8.33
CA LEU A 140 -3.83 4.76 -8.64
C LEU A 140 -3.27 4.13 -7.37
N VAL A 141 -2.65 2.96 -7.52
CA VAL A 141 -1.98 2.25 -6.42
C VAL A 141 -0.54 2.02 -6.84
N PHE A 142 0.38 2.70 -6.15
CA PHE A 142 1.81 2.59 -6.33
C PHE A 142 2.39 1.71 -5.22
N GLY A 143 3.06 0.63 -5.58
CA GLY A 143 3.97 -0.06 -4.68
C GLY A 143 5.32 0.65 -4.69
N ASP A 144 6.11 0.48 -3.69
CA ASP A 144 7.49 0.91 -3.45
C ASP A 144 8.07 1.83 -4.53
N THR A 145 7.99 3.15 -4.33
CA THR A 145 8.66 4.14 -5.19
C THR A 145 10.17 4.14 -4.96
N GLN A 146 10.58 4.07 -3.76
CA GLN A 146 11.85 3.68 -3.16
C GLN A 146 13.12 4.25 -3.83
N PRO A 147 13.21 5.57 -4.08
CA PRO A 147 14.43 6.18 -4.59
C PRO A 147 15.51 6.28 -3.50
N ARG A 148 16.79 6.07 -3.89
CA ARG A 148 17.95 6.20 -3.02
C ARG A 148 18.58 7.60 -3.07
N ASP A 149 18.31 8.32 -4.15
CA ASP A 149 18.89 9.62 -4.42
C ASP A 149 18.01 10.44 -5.37
N LEU A 150 18.40 11.67 -5.64
CA LEU A 150 17.67 12.57 -6.55
C LEU A 150 17.66 12.08 -8.00
N GLN A 151 18.62 11.26 -8.42
CA GLN A 151 18.61 10.67 -9.75
C GLN A 151 17.46 9.66 -9.87
N GLU A 152 17.27 8.82 -8.86
CA GLU A 152 16.16 7.86 -8.84
C GLU A 152 14.79 8.56 -8.67
N VAL A 153 14.71 9.69 -7.96
CA VAL A 153 13.52 10.56 -7.99
C VAL A 153 13.24 11.03 -9.43
N GLY A 154 14.29 11.37 -10.19
CA GLY A 154 14.18 11.69 -11.61
C GLY A 154 13.69 10.50 -12.45
N TYR A 155 14.09 9.27 -12.12
CA TYR A 155 13.55 8.07 -12.79
C TYR A 155 12.04 7.95 -12.58
N ILE A 156 11.54 8.10 -11.35
CA ILE A 156 10.10 8.08 -11.05
C ILE A 156 9.36 9.12 -11.86
N ALA A 157 9.92 10.35 -11.95
CA ALA A 157 9.32 11.44 -12.70
C ALA A 157 9.15 11.09 -14.19
N HIS A 158 10.17 10.50 -14.81
CA HIS A 158 10.19 10.22 -16.24
C HIS A 158 9.58 8.87 -16.62
N ASP A 159 9.64 7.90 -15.72
CA ASP A 159 9.18 6.54 -15.98
C ASP A 159 7.68 6.38 -15.72
N VAL A 160 7.18 6.93 -14.61
CA VAL A 160 5.81 6.73 -14.15
C VAL A 160 4.99 8.03 -14.14
N VAL A 161 5.48 9.08 -13.46
CA VAL A 161 4.66 10.27 -13.23
C VAL A 161 4.34 11.01 -14.53
N ARG A 162 5.30 11.10 -15.46
CA ARG A 162 5.12 11.79 -16.74
C ARG A 162 3.90 11.33 -17.53
N GLU A 163 3.59 10.03 -17.55
CA GLU A 163 2.42 9.50 -18.28
C GLU A 163 1.10 9.77 -17.55
N LEU A 164 1.15 10.17 -16.28
CA LEU A 164 0.00 10.45 -15.42
C LEU A 164 -0.29 11.95 -15.25
N VAL A 165 0.60 12.82 -15.72
CA VAL A 165 0.37 14.27 -15.64
C VAL A 165 -0.91 14.65 -16.38
N GLY A 166 -1.84 15.28 -15.66
CA GLY A 166 -3.12 15.72 -16.23
C GLY A 166 -4.14 14.60 -16.46
N VAL A 167 -3.96 13.43 -15.83
CA VAL A 167 -4.97 12.37 -15.83
C VAL A 167 -6.30 12.89 -15.27
N LYS A 168 -7.41 12.67 -15.99
CA LYS A 168 -8.70 13.28 -15.62
C LYS A 168 -9.63 12.37 -14.84
N ASP A 169 -9.47 11.06 -14.97
CA ASP A 169 -10.42 10.08 -14.44
C ASP A 169 -9.94 9.38 -13.17
N VAL A 170 -8.98 9.98 -12.48
CA VAL A 170 -8.41 9.48 -11.22
C VAL A 170 -8.88 10.38 -10.08
N THR A 171 -9.35 9.77 -9.01
CA THR A 171 -9.86 10.47 -7.84
C THR A 171 -8.76 10.77 -6.83
N PHE A 172 -7.90 9.80 -6.57
CA PHE A 172 -6.73 9.92 -5.70
C PHE A 172 -5.73 8.79 -6.02
N ALA A 173 -4.55 8.88 -5.44
CA ALA A 173 -3.53 7.86 -5.47
C ALA A 173 -3.17 7.39 -4.06
N THR A 174 -2.51 6.23 -3.95
CA THR A 174 -1.87 5.76 -2.72
C THR A 174 -0.48 5.23 -3.05
N VAL A 175 0.47 5.42 -2.13
CA VAL A 175 1.80 4.79 -2.16
C VAL A 175 1.86 3.82 -0.99
N LEU A 176 2.09 2.55 -1.27
CA LEU A 176 1.98 1.44 -0.32
C LEU A 176 3.25 1.22 0.52
N GLY A 177 3.85 2.30 1.00
CA GLY A 177 5.08 2.25 1.79
C GLY A 177 6.35 2.18 0.94
N ASP A 178 7.49 2.20 1.64
CA ASP A 178 8.80 2.35 1.02
C ASP A 178 8.79 3.51 0.00
N ILE A 179 8.29 4.66 0.50
CA ILE A 179 8.19 5.89 -0.28
C ILE A 179 9.58 6.30 -0.73
N VAL A 180 10.58 6.17 0.16
CA VAL A 180 12.01 6.37 -0.12
C VAL A 180 12.84 5.15 0.29
N PHE A 181 14.15 5.16 0.02
CA PHE A 181 15.08 4.13 0.46
C PHE A 181 16.05 4.72 1.50
N ASP A 182 15.68 4.64 2.79
CA ASP A 182 16.50 5.02 3.97
C ASP A 182 16.89 6.51 4.09
N ASP A 183 16.86 7.30 3.04
CA ASP A 183 17.14 8.74 3.10
C ASP A 183 15.83 9.54 3.14
N LEU A 184 15.37 9.87 4.34
CA LEU A 184 14.10 10.56 4.56
C LEU A 184 14.10 12.02 4.07
N ASN A 185 15.27 12.60 3.70
CA ASN A 185 15.32 13.89 3.04
C ASN A 185 14.72 13.86 1.63
N LEU A 186 14.57 12.67 1.05
CA LEU A 186 13.96 12.48 -0.26
C LEU A 186 12.44 12.56 -0.26
N PHE A 187 11.77 12.54 0.90
CA PHE A 187 10.32 12.71 0.98
C PHE A 187 9.85 13.96 0.23
N GLU A 188 10.47 15.08 0.51
CA GLU A 188 10.03 16.36 -0.05
C GLU A 188 10.28 16.49 -1.57
N PRO A 189 11.45 16.16 -2.13
CA PRO A 189 11.65 16.12 -3.58
C PRO A 189 10.69 15.14 -4.29
N LEU A 190 10.45 13.96 -3.72
CA LEU A 190 9.56 12.97 -4.30
C LEU A 190 8.09 13.45 -4.25
N ASN A 191 7.67 14.06 -3.14
CA ASN A 191 6.32 14.62 -3.00
C ASN A 191 6.02 15.66 -4.07
N ARG A 192 7.00 16.51 -4.42
CA ARG A 192 6.87 17.47 -5.52
C ARG A 192 6.70 16.78 -6.89
N VAL A 193 7.35 15.65 -7.09
CA VAL A 193 7.20 14.85 -8.31
C VAL A 193 5.82 14.22 -8.36
N LEU A 194 5.39 13.54 -7.30
CA LEU A 194 4.07 12.89 -7.23
C LEU A 194 2.92 13.92 -7.36
N ALA A 195 3.09 15.12 -6.81
CA ALA A 195 2.11 16.20 -6.92
C ALA A 195 1.81 16.61 -8.37
N GLN A 196 2.72 16.37 -9.33
CA GLN A 196 2.50 16.67 -10.74
C GLN A 196 1.39 15.82 -11.38
N ILE A 197 1.02 14.71 -10.76
CA ILE A 197 -0.16 13.91 -11.19
C ILE A 197 -1.44 14.74 -11.05
N GLY A 198 -1.50 15.66 -10.06
CA GLY A 198 -2.60 16.60 -9.88
C GLY A 198 -3.80 16.02 -9.12
N VAL A 199 -3.62 14.92 -8.40
CA VAL A 199 -4.65 14.31 -7.54
C VAL A 199 -4.18 14.20 -6.10
N PRO A 200 -5.08 14.17 -5.10
CA PRO A 200 -4.71 13.84 -3.72
C PRO A 200 -4.04 12.47 -3.66
N TRP A 201 -3.10 12.29 -2.74
CA TRP A 201 -2.52 10.98 -2.52
C TRP A 201 -2.35 10.66 -1.03
N TYR A 202 -2.60 9.39 -0.68
CA TYR A 202 -2.62 8.87 0.67
C TYR A 202 -1.40 7.97 0.88
N PRO A 203 -0.42 8.38 1.69
CA PRO A 203 0.77 7.59 1.97
C PRO A 203 0.49 6.46 2.96
N VAL A 204 1.22 5.35 2.79
CA VAL A 204 1.41 4.28 3.78
C VAL A 204 2.87 4.31 4.19
N ILE A 205 3.20 4.03 5.44
CA ILE A 205 4.59 3.90 5.89
C ILE A 205 5.15 2.53 5.50
N GLY A 206 6.43 2.48 5.07
CA GLY A 206 7.17 1.25 4.81
C GLY A 206 8.42 1.15 5.69
N ASN A 207 9.10 0.01 5.65
CA ASN A 207 10.27 -0.21 6.49
C ASN A 207 11.50 0.64 6.12
N HIS A 208 11.52 1.21 4.93
CA HIS A 208 12.56 2.16 4.50
C HIS A 208 12.21 3.63 4.78
N ASP A 209 11.02 3.91 5.28
CA ASP A 209 10.52 5.25 5.61
C ASP A 209 10.76 5.65 7.07
N MET A 210 11.57 4.87 7.80
CA MET A 210 11.70 4.95 9.25
C MET A 210 12.98 5.65 9.70
N ASN A 211 12.95 6.23 10.90
CA ASN A 211 14.13 6.69 11.63
C ASN A 211 14.84 5.48 12.26
N PHE A 212 15.85 4.92 11.60
CA PHE A 212 16.58 3.73 12.09
C PHE A 212 17.38 3.94 13.38
N ASP A 213 17.56 5.18 13.81
CA ASP A 213 18.14 5.54 15.09
C ASP A 213 17.11 5.67 16.22
N GLY A 214 15.81 5.53 15.92
CA GLY A 214 14.73 5.36 16.88
C GLY A 214 14.92 4.07 17.68
N GLN A 215 14.91 4.15 19.03
CA GLN A 215 15.15 2.99 19.88
C GLN A 215 13.90 2.13 20.11
N GLN A 216 12.73 2.64 19.78
CA GLN A 216 11.42 2.02 19.96
C GLN A 216 10.56 2.34 18.75
N ASP A 217 9.56 1.54 18.49
CA ASP A 217 8.65 1.64 17.35
C ASP A 217 8.10 3.05 17.14
N HIS A 218 7.46 3.62 18.14
CA HIS A 218 6.88 4.96 18.11
C HIS A 218 7.91 6.11 17.94
N LEU A 219 9.21 5.83 17.93
CA LEU A 219 10.27 6.79 17.62
C LEU A 219 10.86 6.56 16.22
N ALA A 220 10.44 5.52 15.55
CA ALA A 220 10.93 5.20 14.22
C ALA A 220 10.11 5.89 13.11
N ASP A 221 8.93 6.36 13.40
CA ASP A 221 8.03 7.05 12.46
C ASP A 221 8.00 8.58 12.59
N GLU A 222 8.85 9.17 13.43
CA GLU A 222 8.87 10.59 13.77
C GLU A 222 9.03 11.54 12.56
N THR A 223 9.89 11.19 11.60
CA THR A 223 10.06 11.98 10.37
C THR A 223 8.90 11.77 9.41
N TYR A 224 8.36 10.56 9.35
CA TYR A 224 7.14 10.26 8.60
C TYR A 224 5.96 11.08 9.15
N GLU A 225 5.75 11.06 10.46
CA GLU A 225 4.70 11.85 11.13
C GLU A 225 4.80 13.35 10.81
N ARG A 226 6.02 13.91 10.84
CA ARG A 226 6.26 15.31 10.51
C ARG A 226 5.81 15.66 9.08
N VAL A 227 5.98 14.74 8.13
CA VAL A 227 5.71 15.00 6.70
C VAL A 227 4.30 14.60 6.31
N TYR A 228 3.81 13.46 6.81
CA TYR A 228 2.58 12.81 6.35
C TYR A 228 1.49 12.71 7.41
N GLY A 229 1.81 12.96 8.68
CA GLY A 229 0.88 12.80 9.80
C GLY A 229 0.80 11.36 10.31
N PRO A 230 -0.40 10.90 10.71
CA PRO A 230 -0.54 9.61 11.38
C PRO A 230 -0.06 8.45 10.50
N PRO A 231 0.74 7.50 11.04
CA PRO A 231 1.21 6.34 10.29
C PRO A 231 0.07 5.36 9.96
N TYR A 232 -1.03 5.38 10.75
CA TYR A 232 -2.27 4.66 10.43
C TYR A 232 -3.50 5.52 10.65
N TYR A 233 -4.47 5.41 9.75
CA TYR A 233 -5.67 6.24 9.73
C TYR A 233 -6.77 5.62 8.88
N ALA A 234 -7.93 6.29 8.76
CA ALA A 234 -9.00 5.86 7.87
C ALA A 234 -9.64 7.05 7.14
N PHE A 235 -10.25 6.77 5.99
CA PHE A 235 -11.04 7.74 5.23
C PHE A 235 -12.10 7.02 4.39
N GLU A 236 -13.11 7.76 3.97
CA GLU A 236 -14.19 7.21 3.14
C GLU A 236 -14.24 7.90 1.78
N TYR A 237 -14.60 7.15 0.75
CA TYR A 237 -14.97 7.66 -0.56
C TYR A 237 -16.08 6.80 -1.18
N GLY A 238 -17.19 7.42 -1.57
CA GLY A 238 -18.35 6.68 -2.08
C GLY A 238 -18.85 5.64 -1.07
N ARG A 239 -18.93 4.39 -1.47
CA ARG A 239 -19.31 3.25 -0.61
C ARG A 239 -18.11 2.39 -0.21
N VAL A 240 -16.94 3.00 -0.15
CA VAL A 240 -15.69 2.35 0.22
C VAL A 240 -15.10 3.02 1.46
N SER A 241 -14.74 2.21 2.44
CA SER A 241 -14.04 2.63 3.65
C SER A 241 -12.60 2.14 3.56
N PHE A 242 -11.66 3.06 3.46
CA PHE A 242 -10.23 2.80 3.40
C PHE A 242 -9.65 2.87 4.79
N ILE A 243 -8.79 1.91 5.14
CA ILE A 243 -8.02 1.88 6.38
C ILE A 243 -6.55 1.74 5.97
N VAL A 244 -5.77 2.74 6.29
CA VAL A 244 -4.31 2.71 6.15
C VAL A 244 -3.76 2.14 7.44
N LEU A 245 -2.85 1.18 7.31
CA LEU A 245 -2.22 0.47 8.42
C LEU A 245 -0.71 0.68 8.38
N ASP A 246 -0.14 0.89 9.55
CA ASP A 246 1.28 0.71 9.81
C ASP A 246 1.50 -0.72 10.27
N ASP A 247 2.14 -1.51 9.44
CA ASP A 247 2.42 -2.92 9.72
C ASP A 247 3.91 -3.22 9.83
N VAL A 248 4.72 -2.17 10.03
CA VAL A 248 6.15 -2.26 10.28
C VAL A 248 6.42 -2.03 11.75
N ASN A 249 6.74 -3.08 12.48
CA ASN A 249 7.07 -3.02 13.91
C ASN A 249 8.60 -2.93 14.07
N TRP A 250 9.13 -1.74 14.38
CA TRP A 250 10.55 -1.47 14.57
C TRP A 250 11.04 -1.89 15.97
N GLN A 251 12.17 -2.58 16.02
CA GLN A 251 12.72 -3.13 17.26
C GLN A 251 14.11 -2.55 17.63
N GLY A 252 14.44 -1.36 17.13
CA GLY A 252 15.70 -0.66 17.43
C GLY A 252 16.90 -1.13 16.61
N GLN A 253 16.87 -2.31 16.02
CA GLN A 253 17.95 -2.86 15.18
C GLN A 253 17.43 -3.58 13.92
N GLY A 254 16.13 -3.58 13.71
CA GLY A 254 15.44 -4.22 12.63
C GLY A 254 13.94 -4.15 12.83
N TYR A 255 13.19 -4.67 11.89
CA TYR A 255 11.74 -4.67 11.94
C TYR A 255 11.16 -6.08 11.78
N THR A 256 9.93 -6.23 12.21
CA THR A 256 9.07 -7.38 11.92
C THR A 256 7.73 -6.88 11.43
N ALA A 257 6.99 -7.73 10.72
CA ALA A 257 5.59 -7.41 10.47
C ALA A 257 4.80 -7.41 11.79
N GLY A 258 3.93 -6.43 11.99
CA GLY A 258 3.08 -6.34 13.18
C GLY A 258 2.22 -5.09 13.18
N LEU A 259 1.04 -5.15 13.83
CA LEU A 259 0.10 -4.03 13.94
C LEU A 259 0.05 -3.45 15.38
N GLY A 260 0.35 -4.28 16.36
CA GLY A 260 0.17 -3.93 17.77
C GLY A 260 -1.31 -3.79 18.20
N ASP A 261 -1.53 -3.89 19.51
CA ASP A 261 -2.89 -3.89 20.07
C ASP A 261 -3.63 -2.56 19.87
N ARG A 262 -2.91 -1.43 19.96
CA ARG A 262 -3.51 -0.09 19.82
C ARG A 262 -4.13 0.13 18.45
N GLN A 263 -3.42 -0.27 17.40
CA GLN A 263 -3.91 -0.13 16.03
C GLN A 263 -5.07 -1.09 15.73
N ILE A 264 -4.99 -2.33 16.24
CA ILE A 264 -6.09 -3.29 16.12
C ILE A 264 -7.35 -2.77 16.84
N GLU A 265 -7.19 -2.12 18.00
CA GLU A 265 -8.31 -1.47 18.70
C GLU A 265 -8.89 -0.31 17.91
N PHE A 266 -8.06 0.54 17.29
CA PHE A 266 -8.52 1.59 16.36
C PHE A 266 -9.36 1.00 15.23
N VAL A 267 -8.86 -0.05 14.57
CA VAL A 267 -9.60 -0.72 13.47
C VAL A 267 -10.95 -1.22 13.94
N ARG A 268 -11.00 -1.89 15.09
CA ARG A 268 -12.26 -2.38 15.69
C ARG A 268 -13.23 -1.24 16.01
N ASN A 269 -12.73 -0.16 16.63
CA ASN A 269 -13.53 1.00 16.99
C ASN A 269 -14.08 1.72 15.76
N TYR A 270 -13.27 1.92 14.73
CA TYR A 270 -13.72 2.51 13.47
C TYR A 270 -14.78 1.64 12.77
N LEU A 271 -14.53 0.34 12.62
CA LEU A 271 -15.43 -0.57 11.91
C LEU A 271 -16.82 -0.72 12.54
N GLN A 272 -17.01 -0.37 13.83
CA GLN A 272 -18.33 -0.27 14.46
C GLN A 272 -19.21 0.81 13.83
N HIS A 273 -18.61 1.82 13.22
CA HIS A 273 -19.29 2.94 12.59
C HIS A 273 -19.50 2.75 11.08
N VAL A 274 -18.83 1.80 10.47
CA VAL A 274 -18.89 1.55 9.02
C VAL A 274 -20.13 0.72 8.66
N PRO A 275 -20.93 1.15 7.66
CA PRO A 275 -22.06 0.35 7.18
C PRO A 275 -21.60 -1.02 6.65
N ARG A 276 -22.27 -2.09 7.06
CA ARG A 276 -21.91 -3.48 6.64
C ARG A 276 -21.99 -3.71 5.13
N SER A 277 -22.70 -2.85 4.41
CA SER A 277 -22.80 -2.88 2.95
C SER A 277 -21.62 -2.25 2.23
N ASN A 278 -20.73 -1.55 2.95
CA ASN A 278 -19.55 -0.95 2.34
C ASN A 278 -18.53 -2.03 1.95
N LEU A 279 -17.67 -1.69 0.98
CA LEU A 279 -16.40 -2.36 0.76
C LEU A 279 -15.40 -1.79 1.77
N VAL A 280 -14.71 -2.66 2.51
CA VAL A 280 -13.59 -2.26 3.36
C VAL A 280 -12.29 -2.58 2.64
N VAL A 281 -11.45 -1.58 2.46
CA VAL A 281 -10.13 -1.70 1.79
C VAL A 281 -9.04 -1.39 2.80
N LEU A 282 -8.11 -2.34 2.99
CA LEU A 282 -6.89 -2.11 3.75
C LEU A 282 -5.77 -1.69 2.80
N LEU A 283 -5.02 -0.68 3.19
CA LEU A 283 -3.78 -0.24 2.54
C LEU A 283 -2.66 -0.42 3.55
N MET A 284 -1.66 -1.22 3.22
CA MET A 284 -0.57 -1.61 4.11
C MET A 284 0.71 -1.83 3.30
N HIS A 285 1.85 -1.92 3.96
CA HIS A 285 3.12 -2.14 3.28
C HIS A 285 3.48 -3.63 3.20
N ILE A 286 3.58 -4.30 4.34
CA ILE A 286 3.95 -5.72 4.42
C ILE A 286 2.71 -6.59 4.13
N PRO A 287 2.85 -7.66 3.33
CA PRO A 287 1.71 -8.50 2.99
C PRO A 287 1.08 -9.22 4.19
N LEU A 288 -0.25 -9.36 4.20
CA LEU A 288 -1.03 -10.03 5.26
C LEU A 288 -0.50 -11.40 5.68
N TRP A 289 0.09 -12.17 4.77
CA TRP A 289 0.62 -13.50 5.11
C TRP A 289 1.90 -13.45 5.95
N GLN A 290 2.56 -12.29 6.04
CA GLN A 290 3.75 -12.08 6.88
C GLN A 290 3.39 -11.57 8.29
N LEU A 291 2.16 -11.09 8.51
CA LEU A 291 1.71 -10.70 9.84
C LEU A 291 1.71 -11.91 10.80
N PRO A 292 2.03 -11.71 12.08
CA PRO A 292 1.83 -12.72 13.12
C PRO A 292 0.41 -13.28 13.07
N GLU A 293 0.27 -14.60 13.17
CA GLU A 293 -1.03 -15.28 13.03
C GLU A 293 -2.08 -14.73 14.02
N SER A 294 -1.66 -14.42 15.24
CA SER A 294 -2.53 -13.85 16.28
C SER A 294 -3.11 -12.49 15.88
N GLU A 295 -2.29 -11.60 15.31
CA GLU A 295 -2.72 -10.26 14.89
C GLU A 295 -3.55 -10.34 13.60
N ARG A 296 -3.10 -11.15 12.64
CA ARG A 296 -3.88 -11.41 11.41
C ARG A 296 -5.26 -11.97 11.74
N LYS A 297 -5.35 -12.89 12.72
CA LYS A 297 -6.64 -13.41 13.18
C LYS A 297 -7.51 -12.31 13.78
N GLN A 298 -6.96 -11.44 14.62
CA GLN A 298 -7.69 -10.32 15.22
C GLN A 298 -8.22 -9.35 14.17
N LEU A 299 -7.41 -9.05 13.15
CA LEU A 299 -7.80 -8.22 12.00
C LEU A 299 -8.91 -8.90 11.18
N PHE A 300 -8.78 -10.20 10.92
CA PHE A 300 -9.80 -10.98 10.20
C PHE A 300 -11.12 -11.05 10.96
N ASP A 301 -11.08 -11.23 12.30
CA ASP A 301 -12.29 -11.22 13.13
C ASP A 301 -13.01 -9.86 13.08
N ALA A 302 -12.26 -8.75 13.01
CA ALA A 302 -12.84 -7.40 12.85
C ALA A 302 -13.48 -7.19 11.46
N LEU A 303 -12.91 -7.77 10.42
CA LEU A 303 -13.36 -7.65 9.03
C LEU A 303 -14.47 -8.65 8.67
N ALA A 304 -14.55 -9.79 9.34
CA ALA A 304 -15.49 -10.89 9.01
C ALA A 304 -16.97 -10.48 8.86
N PRO A 305 -17.49 -9.46 9.60
CA PRO A 305 -18.85 -8.98 9.41
C PRO A 305 -19.12 -8.28 8.07
N PHE A 306 -18.10 -7.96 7.28
CA PHE A 306 -18.24 -7.27 5.99
C PHE A 306 -18.19 -8.29 4.85
N ALA A 307 -19.19 -8.26 3.98
CA ALA A 307 -19.26 -9.18 2.83
C ALA A 307 -18.25 -8.85 1.72
N ASN A 308 -17.76 -7.60 1.68
CA ASN A 308 -16.83 -7.14 0.66
C ASN A 308 -15.59 -6.55 1.34
N THR A 309 -14.46 -7.20 1.15
CA THR A 309 -13.17 -6.78 1.70
C THR A 309 -12.08 -6.95 0.66
N LEU A 310 -11.09 -6.07 0.70
CA LEU A 310 -9.93 -6.06 -0.18
C LEU A 310 -8.73 -5.53 0.61
N SER A 311 -7.54 -5.97 0.30
CA SER A 311 -6.33 -5.34 0.81
C SER A 311 -5.26 -5.23 -0.26
N PHE A 312 -4.43 -4.19 -0.14
CA PHE A 312 -3.24 -3.97 -0.94
C PHE A 312 -2.02 -3.90 -0.05
N SER A 313 -0.93 -4.51 -0.51
CA SER A 313 0.42 -4.38 0.05
C SER A 313 1.45 -4.30 -1.07
N ALA A 314 2.73 -4.16 -0.71
CA ALA A 314 3.85 -4.16 -1.64
C ALA A 314 5.07 -4.89 -1.04
N HIS A 315 6.20 -4.21 -0.70
CA HIS A 315 7.32 -4.73 0.09
C HIS A 315 8.15 -5.85 -0.55
N THR A 316 7.53 -6.90 -1.07
CA THR A 316 8.26 -8.10 -1.51
C THR A 316 8.87 -8.00 -2.91
N HIS A 317 8.53 -6.96 -3.67
CA HIS A 317 8.87 -6.79 -5.08
C HIS A 317 8.48 -8.02 -5.94
N ILE A 318 7.26 -8.51 -5.67
CA ILE A 318 6.63 -9.62 -6.38
C ILE A 318 5.16 -9.29 -6.52
N GLN A 319 4.65 -9.32 -7.73
CA GLN A 319 3.22 -9.17 -7.94
C GLN A 319 2.51 -10.49 -7.63
N THR A 320 1.52 -10.48 -6.74
CA THR A 320 0.74 -11.70 -6.49
C THR A 320 -0.66 -11.40 -5.96
N HIS A 321 -1.56 -12.34 -6.18
CA HIS A 321 -2.88 -12.37 -5.58
C HIS A 321 -2.97 -13.49 -4.57
N MET A 322 -3.60 -13.22 -3.42
CA MET A 322 -3.94 -14.23 -2.44
C MET A 322 -5.42 -14.11 -2.06
N PHE A 323 -6.08 -15.24 -1.92
CA PHE A 323 -7.48 -15.33 -1.52
C PHE A 323 -7.57 -16.08 -0.20
N PHE A 324 -7.65 -15.33 0.90
CA PHE A 324 -7.76 -15.94 2.22
C PHE A 324 -9.14 -16.57 2.41
N THR A 325 -9.14 -17.84 2.80
CA THR A 325 -10.31 -18.65 3.07
C THR A 325 -10.29 -19.16 4.53
N ALA A 326 -11.22 -20.00 4.89
CA ALA A 326 -11.25 -20.62 6.22
C ALA A 326 -9.96 -21.41 6.55
N GLU A 327 -9.28 -21.94 5.55
CA GLU A 327 -8.00 -22.65 5.72
C GLU A 327 -6.89 -21.74 6.25
N GLN A 328 -6.90 -20.46 5.89
CA GLN A 328 -5.97 -19.44 6.39
C GLN A 328 -6.54 -18.59 7.54
N GLY A 329 -7.65 -19.05 8.15
CA GLY A 329 -8.28 -18.40 9.29
C GLY A 329 -9.28 -17.29 8.97
N TRP A 330 -9.61 -17.06 7.69
CA TRP A 330 -10.63 -16.10 7.29
C TRP A 330 -12.04 -16.63 7.58
N ARG A 331 -12.91 -15.79 8.19
CA ARG A 331 -14.27 -16.17 8.60
C ARG A 331 -15.38 -15.38 7.91
N GLY A 332 -15.03 -14.50 6.99
CA GLY A 332 -16.03 -13.74 6.23
C GLY A 332 -16.79 -14.61 5.23
N SER A 333 -17.93 -14.11 4.75
CA SER A 333 -18.83 -14.84 3.85
C SER A 333 -18.27 -15.09 2.43
N ARG A 334 -17.23 -14.37 2.05
CA ARG A 334 -16.50 -14.52 0.78
C ARG A 334 -15.00 -14.51 1.07
N PRO A 335 -14.16 -15.16 0.26
CA PRO A 335 -12.72 -15.06 0.41
C PRO A 335 -12.24 -13.60 0.44
N HIS A 336 -11.33 -13.28 1.36
CA HIS A 336 -10.69 -11.98 1.38
C HIS A 336 -9.62 -11.94 0.29
N HIS A 337 -9.74 -10.98 -0.61
CA HIS A 337 -8.78 -10.79 -1.68
C HIS A 337 -7.67 -9.84 -1.20
N HIS A 338 -6.44 -10.31 -1.24
CA HIS A 338 -5.23 -9.54 -0.98
C HIS A 338 -4.40 -9.45 -2.25
N VAL A 339 -3.94 -8.24 -2.58
CA VAL A 339 -3.09 -7.95 -3.74
C VAL A 339 -1.77 -7.42 -3.23
N ASN A 340 -0.70 -8.16 -3.47
CA ASN A 340 0.64 -7.61 -3.36
C ASN A 340 0.96 -6.92 -4.68
N ALA A 341 1.11 -5.61 -4.65
CA ALA A 341 1.15 -4.78 -5.84
C ALA A 341 2.51 -4.84 -6.56
N VAL A 342 2.48 -4.55 -7.85
CA VAL A 342 3.69 -4.20 -8.60
C VAL A 342 4.34 -2.96 -7.99
N THR A 343 5.67 -2.91 -7.98
CA THR A 343 6.43 -1.78 -7.47
C THR A 343 6.80 -0.79 -8.57
N VAL A 344 6.83 0.49 -8.25
CA VAL A 344 7.29 1.56 -9.14
C VAL A 344 8.78 1.42 -9.41
N CYS A 345 9.57 1.10 -8.40
CA CYS A 345 11.01 0.88 -8.52
C CYS A 345 11.41 -0.47 -9.14
N GLY A 346 10.42 -1.34 -9.48
CA GLY A 346 10.67 -2.70 -9.93
C GLY A 346 11.53 -3.48 -8.92
N SER A 347 12.75 -3.86 -9.29
CA SER A 347 13.75 -4.42 -8.38
C SER A 347 14.76 -3.35 -7.95
N TRP A 348 14.30 -2.31 -7.23
CA TRP A 348 15.15 -1.24 -6.64
C TRP A 348 15.96 -0.46 -7.68
N TRP A 349 15.36 -0.07 -8.81
CA TRP A 349 16.04 0.65 -9.88
C TRP A 349 17.34 -0.04 -10.32
N THR A 350 17.31 -1.37 -10.48
CA THR A 350 18.43 -2.20 -10.93
C THR A 350 18.29 -2.60 -12.41
N GLY A 351 19.35 -3.15 -12.97
CA GLY A 351 19.41 -3.60 -14.35
C GLY A 351 20.11 -2.60 -15.28
N VAL A 352 20.23 -2.98 -16.52
CA VAL A 352 20.91 -2.17 -17.55
C VAL A 352 20.08 -0.94 -17.88
N PRO A 353 20.67 0.28 -17.91
CA PRO A 353 19.96 1.46 -18.33
C PRO A 353 19.46 1.37 -19.78
N ASP A 354 18.26 1.87 -20.01
CA ASP A 354 17.71 2.06 -21.35
C ASP A 354 18.32 3.28 -22.06
N PRO A 355 17.94 3.60 -23.32
CA PRO A 355 18.45 4.78 -24.01
C PRO A 355 18.16 6.13 -23.35
N LEU A 356 17.23 6.18 -22.39
CA LEU A 356 16.96 7.38 -21.57
C LEU A 356 17.82 7.42 -20.29
N GLY A 357 18.66 6.42 -20.06
CA GLY A 357 19.47 6.27 -18.86
C GLY A 357 18.69 5.74 -17.64
N ILE A 358 17.44 5.32 -17.82
CA ILE A 358 16.61 4.74 -16.76
C ILE A 358 16.85 3.24 -16.71
N PRO A 359 17.19 2.64 -15.54
CA PRO A 359 17.36 1.20 -15.42
C PRO A 359 16.12 0.44 -15.90
N HIS A 360 16.35 -0.63 -16.66
CA HIS A 360 15.27 -1.53 -17.07
C HIS A 360 14.89 -2.42 -15.88
N THR A 361 14.21 -1.81 -14.93
CA THR A 361 13.95 -2.40 -13.63
C THR A 361 12.74 -3.35 -13.69
N THR A 362 13.02 -4.64 -13.84
CA THR A 362 12.01 -5.71 -13.82
C THR A 362 11.98 -6.32 -12.42
N MET A 363 10.77 -6.58 -11.92
CA MET A 363 10.60 -7.29 -10.65
C MET A 363 11.15 -8.72 -10.75
N ARG A 364 11.47 -9.33 -9.60
CA ARG A 364 12.09 -10.65 -9.52
C ARG A 364 11.23 -11.78 -10.12
N ASP A 365 9.93 -11.57 -10.22
CA ASP A 365 8.94 -12.45 -10.85
C ASP A 365 8.82 -12.26 -12.38
N GLY A 366 9.58 -11.34 -12.95
CA GLY A 366 9.56 -10.99 -14.37
C GLY A 366 8.53 -9.93 -14.76
N THR A 367 7.77 -9.37 -13.81
CA THR A 367 6.84 -8.27 -14.09
C THR A 367 7.63 -6.97 -14.30
N PRO A 368 7.43 -6.25 -15.41
CA PRO A 368 7.97 -4.90 -15.55
C PRO A 368 7.46 -3.98 -14.43
N ASN A 369 8.26 -3.00 -14.03
CA ASN A 369 7.83 -1.98 -13.10
C ASN A 369 6.59 -1.22 -13.61
N GLY A 370 5.80 -0.65 -12.70
CA GLY A 370 4.57 0.02 -13.06
C GLY A 370 3.70 0.32 -11.85
N TYR A 371 2.39 0.32 -12.07
CA TYR A 371 1.40 0.62 -11.04
C TYR A 371 0.08 -0.10 -11.30
N LEU A 372 -0.78 -0.13 -10.29
CA LEU A 372 -2.13 -0.66 -10.45
C LEU A 372 -3.13 0.48 -10.61
N ILE A 373 -4.19 0.19 -11.34
CA ILE A 373 -5.36 1.04 -11.48
C ILE A 373 -6.54 0.26 -10.91
N ALA A 374 -7.14 0.78 -9.83
CA ALA A 374 -8.32 0.17 -9.22
C ALA A 374 -9.55 1.01 -9.52
N ASP A 375 -10.54 0.40 -10.14
CA ASP A 375 -11.84 0.99 -10.44
C ASP A 375 -12.87 0.46 -9.43
N PHE A 376 -13.60 1.36 -8.79
CA PHE A 376 -14.65 1.05 -7.84
C PHE A 376 -16.03 1.38 -8.42
N ALA A 377 -17.02 0.56 -8.13
CA ALA A 377 -18.42 0.77 -8.49
C ALA A 377 -19.33 0.36 -7.31
N GLY A 378 -19.71 1.32 -6.49
CA GLY A 378 -20.37 1.07 -5.21
C GLY A 378 -19.44 0.30 -4.26
N ASN A 379 -19.81 -0.94 -3.94
CA ASN A 379 -19.02 -1.85 -3.10
C ASN A 379 -18.31 -2.97 -3.90
N ARG A 380 -18.16 -2.80 -5.21
CA ARG A 380 -17.42 -3.70 -6.11
C ARG A 380 -16.18 -2.99 -6.63
N TYR A 381 -15.21 -3.79 -7.07
CA TYR A 381 -13.96 -3.29 -7.64
C TYR A 381 -13.50 -4.15 -8.81
N THR A 382 -12.70 -3.56 -9.67
CA THR A 382 -11.83 -4.24 -10.62
C THR A 382 -10.45 -3.62 -10.55
N ILE A 383 -9.40 -4.41 -10.79
CA ILE A 383 -8.03 -3.94 -10.74
C ILE A 383 -7.34 -4.32 -12.05
N ARG A 384 -6.48 -3.46 -12.57
CA ARG A 384 -5.62 -3.74 -13.70
C ARG A 384 -4.21 -3.23 -13.45
N TYR A 385 -3.26 -3.91 -14.03
CA TYR A 385 -1.86 -3.53 -14.05
C TYR A 385 -1.55 -2.64 -15.26
N LYS A 386 -0.63 -1.71 -15.07
CA LYS A 386 -0.07 -0.87 -16.13
C LYS A 386 1.46 -0.85 -16.01
N ALA A 387 2.14 -1.44 -16.99
CA ALA A 387 3.59 -1.33 -17.10
C ALA A 387 4.00 0.11 -17.45
N ALA A 388 4.96 0.67 -16.73
CA ALA A 388 5.49 2.01 -16.99
C ALA A 388 5.93 2.17 -18.46
N ARG A 389 5.53 3.26 -19.09
CA ARG A 389 5.84 3.62 -20.50
C ARG A 389 5.44 2.57 -21.55
N ARG A 390 4.67 1.54 -21.20
CA ARG A 390 4.15 0.53 -22.13
C ARG A 390 2.66 0.78 -22.40
N PRO A 391 2.13 0.32 -23.53
CA PRO A 391 0.67 0.40 -23.78
C PRO A 391 -0.11 -0.45 -22.76
N GLU A 392 -1.41 -0.15 -22.59
CA GLU A 392 -2.25 -0.84 -21.58
C GLU A 392 -2.44 -2.34 -21.87
N ASP A 393 -2.32 -2.76 -23.12
CA ASP A 393 -2.45 -4.16 -23.56
C ASP A 393 -1.17 -4.97 -23.38
N TYR A 394 -0.06 -4.35 -22.95
CA TYR A 394 1.17 -5.08 -22.59
C TYR A 394 1.00 -5.77 -21.23
N GLN A 395 0.37 -6.95 -21.25
CA GLN A 395 -0.04 -7.68 -20.04
C GLN A 395 0.67 -9.02 -19.87
N MET A 396 1.48 -9.43 -20.84
CA MET A 396 2.19 -10.71 -20.78
C MET A 396 3.48 -10.70 -21.61
N HIS A 397 4.33 -11.68 -21.35
CA HIS A 397 5.46 -12.00 -22.19
C HIS A 397 5.47 -13.48 -22.57
N ILE A 398 5.67 -13.78 -23.87
CA ILE A 398 5.66 -15.14 -24.42
C ILE A 398 7.10 -15.59 -24.67
N TYR A 399 7.50 -16.69 -24.07
CA TYR A 399 8.81 -17.31 -24.24
C TYR A 399 8.69 -18.56 -25.08
N LEU A 400 9.38 -18.57 -26.22
CA LEU A 400 9.49 -19.68 -27.15
C LEU A 400 10.75 -19.47 -28.00
N PRO A 401 11.56 -20.49 -28.30
CA PRO A 401 12.64 -20.37 -29.28
C PRO A 401 12.13 -19.92 -30.65
N ASP A 402 12.84 -19.03 -31.33
CA ASP A 402 12.48 -18.57 -32.68
C ASP A 402 12.56 -19.68 -33.72
N ILE A 403 13.43 -20.67 -33.50
CA ILE A 403 13.63 -21.87 -34.34
C ILE A 403 13.48 -23.11 -33.48
N VAL A 404 12.55 -23.97 -33.83
CA VAL A 404 12.28 -25.24 -33.15
C VAL A 404 12.56 -26.40 -34.12
N PRO A 405 13.52 -27.27 -33.82
CA PRO A 405 13.75 -28.51 -34.61
C PRO A 405 12.53 -29.43 -34.56
N VAL A 406 12.14 -30.05 -35.68
CA VAL A 406 10.99 -30.99 -35.73
C VAL A 406 11.06 -32.05 -34.63
N ARG A 407 12.25 -32.61 -34.38
CA ARG A 407 12.46 -33.62 -33.34
C ARG A 407 12.23 -33.15 -31.91
N GLU A 408 12.21 -31.82 -31.68
CA GLU A 408 12.07 -31.21 -30.36
C GLU A 408 10.66 -30.65 -30.11
N LEU A 409 9.79 -30.65 -31.13
CA LEU A 409 8.43 -30.04 -31.03
C LEU A 409 7.66 -30.53 -29.82
N ALA A 410 7.53 -31.84 -29.61
CA ALA A 410 6.76 -32.44 -28.53
C ALA A 410 7.29 -32.04 -27.12
N ASN A 411 8.59 -31.71 -27.04
CA ASN A 411 9.26 -31.35 -25.79
C ASN A 411 9.52 -29.85 -25.66
N THR A 412 9.17 -29.05 -26.69
CA THR A 412 9.32 -27.59 -26.63
C THR A 412 8.18 -26.97 -25.87
N ARG A 413 8.53 -26.38 -24.74
CA ARG A 413 7.58 -25.64 -23.88
C ARG A 413 7.42 -24.20 -24.36
N VAL A 414 6.20 -23.75 -24.42
CA VAL A 414 5.85 -22.33 -24.44
C VAL A 414 5.64 -21.91 -23.00
N LEU A 415 6.32 -20.85 -22.57
CA LEU A 415 6.11 -20.24 -21.28
C LEU A 415 5.48 -18.86 -21.48
N VAL A 416 4.53 -18.50 -20.63
CA VAL A 416 3.85 -17.20 -20.66
C VAL A 416 3.84 -16.61 -19.27
N ASN A 417 4.52 -15.48 -19.10
CA ASN A 417 4.42 -14.69 -17.89
C ASN A 417 3.26 -13.71 -18.06
N VAL A 418 2.18 -13.89 -17.28
CA VAL A 418 1.02 -12.98 -17.25
C VAL A 418 1.20 -12.06 -16.06
N PHE A 419 1.62 -10.82 -16.28
CA PHE A 419 2.15 -9.90 -15.26
C PHE A 419 1.21 -9.63 -14.08
N PHE A 420 -0.10 -9.65 -14.29
CA PHE A 420 -1.11 -9.53 -13.22
C PHE A 420 -1.96 -10.80 -13.10
N GLY A 421 -1.33 -11.95 -13.36
CA GLY A 421 -1.98 -13.24 -13.33
C GLY A 421 -2.25 -13.74 -11.91
N SER A 422 -3.33 -14.50 -11.76
CA SER A 422 -3.71 -15.17 -10.52
C SER A 422 -4.13 -16.61 -10.79
N GLU A 423 -4.34 -17.39 -9.74
CA GLU A 423 -4.91 -18.76 -9.84
C GLU A 423 -6.28 -18.82 -10.52
N LYS A 424 -6.98 -17.66 -10.61
CA LYS A 424 -8.30 -17.54 -11.25
C LYS A 424 -8.21 -17.14 -12.72
N CYS A 425 -7.01 -16.94 -13.26
CA CYS A 425 -6.82 -16.65 -14.68
C CYS A 425 -6.89 -17.91 -15.52
N LYS A 426 -7.50 -17.80 -16.69
CA LYS A 426 -7.44 -18.80 -17.74
C LYS A 426 -6.45 -18.34 -18.80
N VAL A 427 -5.40 -19.13 -19.05
CA VAL A 427 -4.40 -18.84 -20.08
C VAL A 427 -4.43 -19.93 -21.13
N GLU A 428 -4.51 -19.56 -22.40
CA GLU A 428 -4.63 -20.47 -23.54
C GLU A 428 -3.73 -20.04 -24.68
N MET A 429 -3.20 -21.01 -25.41
CA MET A 429 -2.42 -20.79 -26.63
C MET A 429 -2.99 -21.55 -27.82
N ARG A 430 -2.74 -21.10 -29.05
CA ARG A 430 -2.97 -21.83 -30.29
C ARG A 430 -1.91 -21.50 -31.34
N VAL A 431 -1.64 -22.44 -32.22
CA VAL A 431 -0.70 -22.26 -33.33
C VAL A 431 -1.48 -22.07 -34.64
N GLY A 432 -1.24 -20.94 -35.30
CA GLY A 432 -1.95 -20.54 -36.51
C GLY A 432 -3.41 -20.13 -36.26
N GLU A 433 -4.08 -19.60 -37.29
CA GLU A 433 -5.45 -19.07 -37.17
C GLU A 433 -6.50 -20.15 -36.91
N ASN A 434 -6.28 -21.36 -37.45
CA ASN A 434 -7.23 -22.47 -37.39
C ASN A 434 -6.85 -23.54 -36.35
N GLY A 435 -5.80 -23.32 -35.54
CA GLY A 435 -5.39 -24.24 -34.49
C GLY A 435 -6.39 -24.31 -33.33
N GLU A 436 -6.43 -25.42 -32.65
CA GLU A 436 -7.22 -25.56 -31.40
C GLU A 436 -6.56 -24.79 -30.25
N TRP A 437 -7.39 -24.24 -29.36
CA TRP A 437 -6.91 -23.59 -28.14
C TRP A 437 -6.48 -24.65 -27.10
N ILE A 438 -5.24 -24.56 -26.68
CA ILE A 438 -4.61 -25.41 -25.66
C ILE A 438 -4.58 -24.63 -24.34
N THR A 439 -5.21 -25.16 -23.30
CA THR A 439 -5.13 -24.57 -21.96
C THR A 439 -3.73 -24.77 -21.39
N MET A 440 -3.13 -23.69 -20.87
CA MET A 440 -1.83 -23.71 -20.25
C MET A 440 -1.96 -23.92 -18.73
N THR A 441 -0.95 -24.56 -18.12
CA THR A 441 -0.90 -24.85 -16.68
C THR A 441 0.05 -23.88 -15.99
N ARG A 442 -0.36 -23.35 -14.83
CA ARG A 442 0.50 -22.48 -14.01
C ARG A 442 1.65 -23.30 -13.42
N VAL A 443 2.87 -22.76 -13.49
CA VAL A 443 4.11 -23.38 -13.02
C VAL A 443 4.84 -22.47 -12.04
N GLN A 444 5.70 -23.05 -11.21
CA GLN A 444 6.51 -22.37 -10.20
C GLN A 444 7.98 -22.42 -10.60
N GLU A 445 8.36 -21.53 -11.50
CA GLU A 445 9.72 -21.44 -12.07
C GLU A 445 10.13 -19.97 -12.17
N PRO A 446 11.44 -19.65 -12.22
CA PRO A 446 11.89 -18.30 -12.50
C PRO A 446 11.44 -17.82 -13.89
N ASP A 447 11.19 -16.51 -14.00
CA ASP A 447 10.94 -15.90 -15.30
C ASP A 447 12.14 -16.07 -16.23
N PRO A 448 11.95 -16.57 -17.49
CA PRO A 448 13.06 -16.87 -18.38
C PRO A 448 13.92 -15.67 -18.76
N ALA A 449 13.33 -14.48 -18.98
CA ALA A 449 14.10 -13.28 -19.33
C ALA A 449 14.91 -12.78 -18.14
N TYR A 450 14.31 -12.78 -16.94
CA TYR A 450 15.01 -12.42 -15.72
C TYR A 450 16.18 -13.39 -15.44
N ALA A 451 15.95 -14.69 -15.58
CA ALA A 451 16.98 -15.71 -15.40
C ALA A 451 18.13 -15.55 -16.42
N GLN A 452 17.80 -15.25 -17.69
CA GLN A 452 18.81 -14.99 -18.72
C GLN A 452 19.64 -13.74 -18.41
N MET A 453 19.00 -12.65 -17.96
CA MET A 453 19.71 -11.42 -17.58
C MET A 453 20.64 -11.66 -16.40
N LYS A 454 20.21 -12.43 -15.38
CA LYS A 454 21.08 -12.83 -14.27
C LYS A 454 22.30 -13.59 -14.74
N LYS A 455 22.15 -14.52 -15.68
CA LYS A 455 23.26 -15.28 -16.27
C LYS A 455 24.23 -14.36 -17.04
N LEU A 456 23.72 -13.36 -17.76
CA LEU A 456 24.57 -12.37 -18.43
C LEU A 456 25.38 -11.54 -17.44
N GLU A 457 24.78 -11.11 -16.32
CA GLU A 457 25.47 -10.40 -15.25
C GLU A 457 26.59 -11.21 -14.56
N GLU A 458 26.47 -12.57 -14.56
CA GLU A 458 27.52 -13.46 -14.06
C GLU A 458 28.69 -13.56 -15.04
N GLN A 459 28.41 -13.49 -16.33
CA GLN A 459 29.40 -13.63 -17.39
C GLN A 459 30.10 -12.33 -17.77
N TYR A 460 29.40 -11.19 -17.63
CA TYR A 460 29.86 -9.89 -18.09
C TYR A 460 29.67 -8.80 -17.03
N THR A 461 30.50 -7.79 -17.04
CA THR A 461 30.27 -6.54 -16.30
C THR A 461 29.31 -5.66 -17.11
N LEU A 462 28.06 -5.62 -16.69
CA LEU A 462 27.02 -4.79 -17.30
C LEU A 462 26.93 -3.43 -16.58
N PRO A 463 26.53 -2.35 -17.28
CA PRO A 463 26.27 -1.07 -16.63
C PRO A 463 25.03 -1.16 -15.73
N GLY A 464 25.01 -0.31 -14.69
CA GLY A 464 23.93 -0.28 -13.72
C GLY A 464 24.15 -1.18 -12.51
N ARG A 465 23.18 -1.18 -11.61
CA ARG A 465 23.18 -2.07 -10.44
C ARG A 465 22.70 -3.47 -10.85
N ARG A 466 23.33 -4.48 -10.28
CA ARG A 466 22.95 -5.88 -10.54
C ARG A 466 21.55 -6.18 -10.02
N LEU A 467 20.83 -6.98 -10.80
CA LEU A 467 19.53 -7.51 -10.41
C LEU A 467 19.64 -8.37 -9.13
N PRO A 468 18.65 -8.37 -8.26
CA PRO A 468 18.55 -9.30 -7.13
C PRO A 468 18.52 -10.76 -7.55
N GLY A 469 18.64 -11.68 -6.58
CA GLY A 469 18.61 -13.12 -6.82
C GLY A 469 17.31 -13.61 -7.47
N LEU A 470 17.42 -14.75 -8.19
CA LEU A 470 16.28 -15.41 -8.83
C LEU A 470 15.24 -15.85 -7.81
N MET A 471 13.98 -15.84 -8.24
CA MET A 471 12.87 -16.46 -7.54
C MET A 471 11.85 -17.03 -8.53
N ASN A 472 10.97 -17.90 -8.04
CA ASN A 472 9.89 -18.42 -8.86
C ASN A 472 8.80 -17.37 -9.06
N SER A 473 8.33 -17.21 -10.30
CA SER A 473 7.21 -16.36 -10.64
C SER A 473 5.89 -17.03 -10.22
N PRO A 474 5.01 -16.34 -9.49
CA PRO A 474 3.70 -16.88 -9.12
C PRO A 474 2.68 -16.83 -10.26
N HIS A 475 3.02 -16.23 -11.40
CA HIS A 475 2.11 -16.00 -12.53
C HIS A 475 2.73 -16.38 -13.88
N LEU A 476 3.43 -17.54 -13.90
CA LEU A 476 3.99 -18.15 -15.09
C LEU A 476 3.16 -19.38 -15.50
N TRP A 477 2.83 -19.49 -16.79
CA TRP A 477 2.09 -20.62 -17.38
C TRP A 477 2.91 -21.33 -18.41
N ALA A 478 2.67 -22.65 -18.57
CA ALA A 478 3.38 -23.51 -19.52
C ALA A 478 2.43 -24.44 -20.27
N ALA A 479 2.75 -24.71 -21.53
CA ALA A 479 2.22 -25.82 -22.32
C ALA A 479 3.23 -26.23 -23.40
N ASN A 480 3.15 -27.45 -23.87
CA ASN A 480 4.00 -27.91 -24.96
C ASN A 480 3.39 -27.53 -26.32
N LEU A 481 4.27 -27.30 -27.32
CA LEU A 481 3.83 -27.16 -28.71
C LEU A 481 3.15 -28.45 -29.20
N PRO A 482 2.18 -28.34 -30.16
CA PRO A 482 1.66 -29.52 -30.86
C PRO A 482 2.80 -30.32 -31.53
N ALA A 483 2.82 -31.63 -31.29
CA ALA A 483 3.89 -32.51 -31.77
C ALA A 483 3.95 -32.65 -33.30
N ASN A 484 2.87 -32.40 -34.00
CA ASN A 484 2.68 -32.70 -35.42
C ASN A 484 2.66 -31.46 -36.32
N LEU A 485 3.41 -30.40 -35.97
CA LEU A 485 3.54 -29.24 -36.84
C LEU A 485 4.51 -29.54 -37.98
N PRO A 486 4.10 -29.41 -39.26
CA PRO A 486 5.00 -29.47 -40.39
C PRO A 486 6.12 -28.43 -40.32
N ARG A 487 7.16 -28.59 -41.12
CA ARG A 487 8.15 -27.53 -41.32
C ARG A 487 7.46 -26.28 -41.89
N GLY A 488 7.77 -25.14 -41.32
CA GLY A 488 7.12 -23.88 -41.71
C GLY A 488 7.31 -22.78 -40.68
N THR A 489 6.77 -21.61 -41.00
CA THR A 489 6.73 -20.47 -40.07
C THR A 489 5.31 -20.31 -39.57
N TYR A 490 5.17 -20.12 -38.27
CA TYR A 490 3.89 -20.11 -37.57
C TYR A 490 3.73 -18.86 -36.73
N LEU A 491 2.47 -18.46 -36.56
CA LEU A 491 2.06 -17.47 -35.57
C LEU A 491 1.46 -18.21 -34.36
N LEU A 492 2.11 -18.08 -33.22
CA LEU A 492 1.58 -18.50 -31.92
C LEU A 492 0.69 -17.38 -31.38
N HIS A 493 -0.55 -17.68 -31.06
CA HIS A 493 -1.47 -16.78 -30.35
C HIS A 493 -1.58 -17.23 -28.91
N VAL A 494 -1.57 -16.26 -27.99
CA VAL A 494 -1.85 -16.47 -26.58
C VAL A 494 -2.98 -15.53 -26.16
N ARG A 495 -3.88 -16.02 -25.31
CA ARG A 495 -4.88 -15.18 -24.65
C ARG A 495 -4.94 -15.53 -23.17
N THR A 496 -5.17 -14.53 -22.35
CA THR A 496 -5.49 -14.69 -20.94
C THR A 496 -6.79 -14.01 -20.60
N THR A 497 -7.64 -14.68 -19.82
CA THR A 497 -8.84 -14.06 -19.24
C THR A 497 -8.62 -13.95 -17.74
N ASP A 498 -8.67 -12.70 -17.23
CA ASP A 498 -8.43 -12.41 -15.82
C ASP A 498 -9.68 -12.72 -14.94
N MET A 499 -9.50 -12.62 -13.64
CA MET A 499 -10.58 -12.86 -12.66
C MET A 499 -11.75 -11.86 -12.75
N PHE A 500 -11.58 -10.78 -13.47
CA PHE A 500 -12.62 -9.75 -13.71
C PHE A 500 -13.31 -9.92 -15.06
N GLY A 501 -12.95 -10.97 -15.83
CA GLY A 501 -13.53 -11.29 -17.15
C GLY A 501 -12.93 -10.51 -18.31
N ARG A 502 -11.84 -9.75 -18.12
CA ARG A 502 -11.13 -9.08 -19.20
C ARG A 502 -10.21 -10.05 -19.90
N THR A 503 -10.16 -9.96 -21.24
CA THR A 503 -9.29 -10.79 -22.06
C THR A 503 -8.20 -9.94 -22.71
N TRP A 504 -6.96 -10.39 -22.56
CA TRP A 504 -5.78 -9.84 -23.18
C TRP A 504 -5.19 -10.87 -24.14
N SER A 505 -4.58 -10.42 -25.23
CA SER A 505 -3.98 -11.32 -26.24
C SER A 505 -2.64 -10.80 -26.69
N ASP A 506 -1.73 -11.71 -26.94
CA ASP A 506 -0.44 -11.44 -27.56
C ASP A 506 -0.06 -12.55 -28.53
N ARG A 507 0.98 -12.36 -29.34
CA ARG A 507 1.38 -13.30 -30.39
C ARG A 507 2.89 -13.29 -30.62
N ARG A 508 3.42 -14.46 -31.02
CA ARG A 508 4.85 -14.64 -31.32
C ARG A 508 5.04 -15.44 -32.61
N ILE A 509 5.98 -15.03 -33.45
CA ILE A 509 6.37 -15.79 -34.64
C ILE A 509 7.46 -16.78 -34.25
N PHE A 510 7.40 -18.02 -34.77
CA PHE A 510 8.44 -19.04 -34.68
C PHE A 510 8.48 -19.89 -35.92
N SER A 511 9.61 -20.62 -36.15
CA SER A 511 9.79 -21.50 -37.30
C SER A 511 10.11 -22.91 -36.84
N VAL A 512 9.48 -23.89 -37.50
CA VAL A 512 9.79 -25.31 -37.37
C VAL A 512 10.74 -25.71 -38.50
N ARG A 513 11.91 -26.29 -38.16
CA ARG A 513 12.96 -26.64 -39.12
C ARG A 513 13.40 -28.10 -39.00
#